data_6b42759b5ac048428621caa6117c63b6
#
_entry.id   6b42759b5ac048428621caa6117c63b6
#
_cell.length_a   1.000
_cell.length_b   1.000
_cell.length_c   1.000
_cell.angle_alpha   90.00
_cell.angle_beta   90.00
_cell.angle_gamma   90.00
#
_symmetry.space_group_name_H-M   'P 1'
#
loop_
_entity.id
_entity.type
_entity.pdbx_description
1 polymer ?
#
loop_
_entity_poly.entity_id
_entity_poly.type
_entity_poly.pdbx_seq_one_letter_code
_entity_poly.pdbx_strand_id
1 'polypeptide(L)'
;MTELHALRDAYRSDKAALLAAMKATGASTRGIRVLLRKLSSLAGNLLQTLWQRAQLPDDMALVAVGGFGRDQLFPYSDVDVLLLLPDGTAPEAGSALRTKLEGFIGSCWDTGLEIGSSVRTVAECLAESAGDVTVQTSLLESRLVCGNAALFAEFQRQYRAQTVSYTHLTLPTTPYV
;
A
#
# COMPACT_ATOMS: atom_id res chain seq x y z
N MET A 1 -3.37 10.97 27.96
CA MET A 1 -2.69 10.18 26.89
C MET A 1 -3.35 10.54 25.58
N THR A 2 -2.60 10.88 24.57
CA THR A 2 -3.18 11.18 23.25
C THR A 2 -3.76 9.92 22.67
N GLU A 3 -4.87 10.03 21.94
CA GLU A 3 -5.55 8.91 21.27
C GLU A 3 -4.62 8.13 20.32
N LEU A 4 -3.62 8.81 19.76
CA LEU A 4 -2.59 8.20 18.91
C LEU A 4 -1.69 7.21 19.72
N HIS A 5 -1.39 7.52 20.98
CA HIS A 5 -0.67 6.59 21.85
C HIS A 5 -1.49 5.32 22.14
N ALA A 6 -2.79 5.46 22.33
CA ALA A 6 -3.67 4.31 22.54
C ALA A 6 -3.70 3.39 21.28
N LEU A 7 -3.78 3.98 20.08
CA LEU A 7 -3.71 3.22 18.82
C LEU A 7 -2.38 2.49 18.67
N ARG A 8 -1.27 3.15 19.00
CA ARG A 8 0.06 2.54 18.99
C ARG A 8 0.16 1.34 19.93
N ASP A 9 -0.29 1.51 21.17
CA ASP A 9 -0.17 0.48 22.19
C ASP A 9 -1.07 -0.72 21.85
N ALA A 10 -2.28 -0.48 21.32
CA ALA A 10 -3.16 -1.53 20.80
C ALA A 10 -2.51 -2.28 19.64
N TYR A 11 -2.02 -1.56 18.61
CA TYR A 11 -1.36 -2.18 17.45
C TYR A 11 -0.17 -3.06 17.86
N ARG A 12 0.70 -2.57 18.76
CA ARG A 12 1.86 -3.31 19.27
C ARG A 12 1.45 -4.56 20.03
N SER A 13 0.44 -4.44 20.89
CA SER A 13 -0.10 -5.56 21.67
C SER A 13 -0.65 -6.65 20.75
N ASP A 14 -1.48 -6.29 19.78
CA ASP A 14 -2.09 -7.23 18.85
C ASP A 14 -1.05 -7.89 17.94
N LYS A 15 -0.08 -7.13 17.44
CA LYS A 15 1.04 -7.67 16.65
C LYS A 15 1.85 -8.68 17.48
N ALA A 16 2.16 -8.37 18.73
CA ALA A 16 2.89 -9.25 19.64
C ALA A 16 2.10 -10.54 19.94
N ALA A 17 0.79 -10.44 20.17
CA ALA A 17 -0.08 -11.59 20.39
C ALA A 17 -0.14 -12.54 19.19
N LEU A 18 -0.23 -11.99 17.95
CA LEU A 18 -0.21 -12.79 16.73
C LEU A 18 1.11 -13.55 16.57
N LEU A 19 2.24 -12.90 16.85
CA LEU A 19 3.58 -13.52 16.77
C LEU A 19 3.77 -14.61 17.84
N ALA A 20 3.31 -14.37 19.07
CA ALA A 20 3.37 -15.33 20.17
C ALA A 20 2.51 -16.58 19.87
N ALA A 21 1.30 -16.40 19.35
CA ALA A 21 0.41 -17.49 18.97
C ALA A 21 1.05 -18.40 17.91
N MET A 22 1.75 -17.83 16.93
CA MET A 22 2.45 -18.62 15.91
C MET A 22 3.61 -19.42 16.49
N LYS A 23 4.40 -18.82 17.40
CA LYS A 23 5.49 -19.54 18.08
C LYS A 23 4.99 -20.74 18.88
N ALA A 24 3.82 -20.62 19.50
CA ALA A 24 3.22 -21.68 20.31
C ALA A 24 2.67 -22.86 19.47
N THR A 25 2.16 -22.58 18.25
CA THR A 25 1.51 -23.60 17.39
C THR A 25 2.45 -24.28 16.40
N GLY A 26 3.70 -23.80 16.28
CA GLY A 26 4.66 -24.27 15.29
C GLY A 26 4.44 -23.68 13.87
N ALA A 27 5.52 -23.68 13.09
CA ALA A 27 5.54 -23.05 11.76
C ALA A 27 5.13 -24.02 10.66
N SER A 28 3.83 -24.24 10.46
CA SER A 28 3.35 -24.88 9.23
C SER A 28 3.16 -23.85 8.12
N THR A 29 3.33 -24.24 6.85
CA THR A 29 3.10 -23.36 5.68
C THR A 29 1.71 -22.71 5.72
N ARG A 30 0.69 -23.45 6.12
CA ARG A 30 -0.67 -22.93 6.28
C ARG A 30 -0.76 -21.90 7.42
N GLY A 31 -0.12 -22.19 8.56
CA GLY A 31 -0.08 -21.29 9.72
C GLY A 31 0.62 -19.97 9.39
N ILE A 32 1.74 -20.04 8.67
CA ILE A 32 2.46 -18.85 8.21
C ILE A 32 1.58 -17.97 7.31
N ARG A 33 0.91 -18.54 6.31
CA ARG A 33 0.00 -17.77 5.43
C ARG A 33 -1.14 -17.09 6.20
N VAL A 34 -1.69 -17.76 7.21
CA VAL A 34 -2.73 -17.19 8.06
C VAL A 34 -2.17 -16.03 8.90
N LEU A 35 -0.97 -16.17 9.44
CA LEU A 35 -0.31 -15.09 10.18
C LEU A 35 -0.08 -13.87 9.29
N LEU A 36 0.51 -14.03 8.08
CA LEU A 36 0.79 -12.93 7.17
C LEU A 36 -0.47 -12.15 6.80
N ARG A 37 -1.60 -12.84 6.56
CA ARG A 37 -2.90 -12.20 6.33
C ARG A 37 -3.41 -11.45 7.55
N LYS A 38 -3.28 -12.02 8.76
CA LYS A 38 -3.69 -11.34 9.99
C LYS A 38 -2.87 -10.09 10.26
N LEU A 39 -1.56 -10.12 10.01
CA LEU A 39 -0.70 -8.95 10.11
C LEU A 39 -1.08 -7.90 9.07
N SER A 40 -1.38 -8.31 7.84
CA SER A 40 -1.87 -7.42 6.78
C SER A 40 -3.20 -6.76 7.17
N SER A 41 -4.15 -7.55 7.70
CA SER A 41 -5.43 -7.00 8.17
C SER A 41 -5.26 -6.03 9.34
N LEU A 42 -4.38 -6.35 10.29
CA LEU A 42 -4.09 -5.49 11.44
C LEU A 42 -3.51 -4.14 11.00
N ALA A 43 -2.53 -4.14 10.09
CA ALA A 43 -1.97 -2.92 9.51
C ALA A 43 -3.02 -2.15 8.70
N GLY A 44 -3.84 -2.84 7.90
CA GLY A 44 -4.92 -2.24 7.12
C GLY A 44 -5.96 -1.53 7.98
N ASN A 45 -6.38 -2.12 9.08
CA ASN A 45 -7.34 -1.50 10.01
C ASN A 45 -6.77 -0.22 10.66
N LEU A 46 -5.50 -0.25 11.05
CA LEU A 46 -4.83 0.94 11.59
C LEU A 46 -4.72 2.04 10.53
N LEU A 47 -4.31 1.69 9.30
CA LEU A 47 -4.25 2.64 8.19
C LEU A 47 -5.61 3.30 7.90
N GLN A 48 -6.70 2.52 7.89
CA GLN A 48 -8.05 3.05 7.70
C GLN A 48 -8.44 4.04 8.81
N THR A 49 -8.11 3.73 10.06
CA THR A 49 -8.37 4.62 11.21
C THR A 49 -7.57 5.93 11.07
N LEU A 50 -6.29 5.84 10.71
CA LEU A 50 -5.44 7.02 10.52
C LEU A 50 -5.87 7.87 9.31
N TRP A 51 -6.33 7.22 8.22
CA TRP A 51 -6.87 7.88 7.04
C TRP A 51 -8.10 8.72 7.37
N GLN A 52 -9.06 8.14 8.10
CA GLN A 52 -10.26 8.86 8.54
C GLN A 52 -9.91 10.07 9.42
N ARG A 53 -8.93 9.94 10.32
CA ARG A 53 -8.48 11.03 11.18
C ARG A 53 -7.78 12.15 10.43
N ALA A 54 -7.02 11.83 9.39
CA ALA A 54 -6.32 12.81 8.58
C ALA A 54 -7.25 13.69 7.74
N GLN A 55 -8.52 13.28 7.58
CA GLN A 55 -9.51 14.00 6.77
C GLN A 55 -8.96 14.37 5.39
N LEU A 56 -8.35 13.40 4.74
CA LEU A 56 -7.87 13.54 3.37
C LEU A 56 -9.06 13.73 2.41
N PRO A 57 -8.86 14.37 1.23
CA PRO A 57 -9.91 14.52 0.24
C PRO A 57 -10.55 13.21 -0.20
N ASP A 58 -11.86 13.21 -0.44
CA ASP A 58 -12.64 12.01 -0.80
C ASP A 58 -12.36 11.50 -2.22
N ASP A 59 -11.67 12.29 -3.04
CA ASP A 59 -11.26 11.94 -4.40
C ASP A 59 -9.94 11.15 -4.46
N MET A 60 -9.29 10.92 -3.33
CA MET A 60 -8.04 10.17 -3.20
C MET A 60 -8.28 8.73 -2.77
N ALA A 61 -7.30 7.86 -2.99
CA ALA A 61 -7.32 6.48 -2.53
C ALA A 61 -6.01 6.08 -1.84
N LEU A 62 -6.11 5.27 -0.78
CA LEU A 62 -4.99 4.59 -0.16
C LEU A 62 -4.93 3.16 -0.69
N VAL A 63 -3.81 2.83 -1.30
CA VAL A 63 -3.61 1.56 -2.00
C VAL A 63 -2.44 0.82 -1.37
N ALA A 64 -2.65 -0.44 -0.99
CA ALA A 64 -1.59 -1.36 -0.61
C ALA A 64 -0.88 -1.88 -1.88
N VAL A 65 0.44 -1.93 -1.87
CA VAL A 65 1.24 -2.39 -3.01
C VAL A 65 2.26 -3.46 -2.57
N GLY A 66 2.88 -4.15 -3.51
CA GLY A 66 3.87 -5.18 -3.22
C GLY A 66 3.36 -6.30 -2.30
N GLY A 67 4.16 -6.69 -1.32
CA GLY A 67 3.80 -7.75 -0.36
C GLY A 67 2.53 -7.45 0.44
N PHE A 68 2.33 -6.21 0.83
CA PHE A 68 1.12 -5.76 1.53
C PHE A 68 -0.11 -5.78 0.59
N GLY A 69 0.08 -5.47 -0.68
CA GLY A 69 -0.95 -5.60 -1.71
C GLY A 69 -1.46 -7.03 -1.87
N ARG A 70 -0.57 -8.03 -1.80
CA ARG A 70 -0.90 -9.48 -1.83
C ARG A 70 -1.52 -10.03 -0.56
N ASP A 71 -1.77 -9.21 0.45
CA ASP A 71 -2.20 -9.69 1.78
C ASP A 71 -1.13 -10.56 2.49
N GLN A 72 0.14 -10.30 2.23
CA GLN A 72 1.28 -11.04 2.75
C GLN A 72 2.27 -10.10 3.44
N LEU A 73 1.88 -9.57 4.60
CA LEU A 73 2.76 -8.70 5.38
C LEU A 73 3.65 -9.54 6.30
N PHE A 74 4.96 -9.50 6.07
CA PHE A 74 5.92 -10.15 6.96
C PHE A 74 6.10 -9.36 8.27
N PRO A 75 6.45 -10.01 9.39
CA PRO A 75 6.50 -9.38 10.71
C PRO A 75 7.39 -8.14 10.82
N TYR A 76 8.45 -8.07 10.00
CA TYR A 76 9.49 -7.03 10.06
C TYR A 76 9.69 -6.32 8.71
N SER A 77 8.74 -6.48 7.78
CA SER A 77 8.76 -5.70 6.54
C SER A 77 8.00 -4.40 6.70
N ASP A 78 8.38 -3.42 5.90
CA ASP A 78 7.62 -2.18 5.75
C ASP A 78 6.24 -2.46 5.15
N VAL A 79 5.32 -1.58 5.44
CA VAL A 79 3.97 -1.58 4.87
C VAL A 79 3.97 -0.64 3.68
N ASP A 80 4.10 -1.20 2.46
CA ASP A 80 4.16 -0.41 1.25
C ASP A 80 2.79 0.12 0.84
N VAL A 81 2.66 1.44 0.76
CA VAL A 81 1.42 2.13 0.41
C VAL A 81 1.63 3.17 -0.69
N LEU A 82 0.63 3.29 -1.55
CA LEU A 82 0.50 4.34 -2.54
C LEU A 82 -0.69 5.23 -2.16
N LEU A 83 -0.43 6.53 -1.97
CA LEU A 83 -1.45 7.55 -1.88
C LEU A 83 -1.76 8.01 -3.32
N LEU A 84 -2.84 7.45 -3.86
CA LEU A 84 -3.24 7.67 -5.24
C LEU A 84 -4.06 8.95 -5.35
N LEU A 85 -3.63 9.86 -6.22
CA LEU A 85 -4.24 11.13 -6.50
C LEU A 85 -4.95 11.12 -7.86
N PRO A 86 -6.03 11.90 -8.02
CA PRO A 86 -6.56 12.22 -9.36
C PRO A 86 -5.51 12.92 -10.21
N ASP A 87 -5.59 12.73 -11.53
CA ASP A 87 -4.71 13.43 -12.46
C ASP A 87 -4.95 14.95 -12.39
N GLY A 88 -3.87 15.71 -12.51
CA GLY A 88 -3.88 17.16 -12.34
C GLY A 88 -3.80 17.65 -10.89
N THR A 89 -3.78 16.74 -9.91
CA THR A 89 -3.56 17.08 -8.51
C THR A 89 -2.07 17.06 -8.19
N ALA A 90 -1.52 18.19 -7.75
CA ALA A 90 -0.14 18.29 -7.29
C ALA A 90 -0.10 18.76 -5.83
N PRO A 91 0.49 18.00 -4.90
CA PRO A 91 0.68 18.45 -3.53
C PRO A 91 1.86 19.46 -3.46
N GLU A 92 1.60 20.71 -3.87
CA GLU A 92 2.60 21.78 -3.86
C GLU A 92 3.12 22.05 -2.46
N ALA A 93 4.36 22.54 -2.38
CA ALA A 93 4.98 22.93 -1.11
C ALA A 93 4.13 23.97 -0.36
N GLY A 94 3.79 23.70 0.91
CA GLY A 94 2.96 24.58 1.73
C GLY A 94 1.45 24.49 1.48
N SER A 95 0.99 23.65 0.55
CA SER A 95 -0.45 23.43 0.34
C SER A 95 -1.10 22.69 1.52
N ALA A 96 -2.40 22.93 1.72
CA ALA A 96 -3.18 22.21 2.74
C ALA A 96 -3.19 20.68 2.48
N LEU A 97 -3.20 20.27 1.22
CA LEU A 97 -3.12 18.86 0.85
C LEU A 97 -1.80 18.24 1.30
N ARG A 98 -0.68 18.90 0.99
CA ARG A 98 0.65 18.42 1.40
C ARG A 98 0.76 18.28 2.92
N THR A 99 0.31 19.28 3.66
CA THR A 99 0.30 19.24 5.12
C THR A 99 -0.50 18.05 5.67
N LYS A 100 -1.67 17.75 5.08
CA LYS A 100 -2.48 16.59 5.47
C LYS A 100 -1.80 15.26 5.14
N LEU A 101 -1.16 15.15 3.97
CA LEU A 101 -0.41 13.96 3.56
C LEU A 101 0.77 13.69 4.50
N GLU A 102 1.57 14.72 4.80
CA GLU A 102 2.69 14.64 5.74
C GLU A 102 2.20 14.28 7.16
N GLY A 103 1.09 14.86 7.60
CA GLY A 103 0.45 14.52 8.87
C GLY A 103 -0.05 13.07 8.95
N PHE A 104 -0.62 12.54 7.86
CA PHE A 104 -1.00 11.13 7.77
C PHE A 104 0.21 10.21 7.87
N ILE A 105 1.26 10.47 7.07
CA ILE A 105 2.50 9.69 7.05
C ILE A 105 3.16 9.74 8.44
N GLY A 106 3.26 10.92 9.05
CA GLY A 106 3.79 11.09 10.41
C GLY A 106 3.01 10.30 11.45
N SER A 107 1.67 10.29 11.36
CA SER A 107 0.80 9.52 12.25
C SER A 107 1.02 8.00 12.13
N CYS A 108 1.33 7.49 10.93
CA CYS A 108 1.70 6.09 10.73
C CYS A 108 2.99 5.76 11.50
N TRP A 109 4.03 6.55 11.36
CA TRP A 109 5.29 6.37 12.08
C TRP A 109 5.12 6.50 13.61
N ASP A 110 4.35 7.48 14.08
CA ASP A 110 4.06 7.70 15.50
C ASP A 110 3.31 6.52 16.14
N THR A 111 2.49 5.82 15.37
CA THR A 111 1.80 4.61 15.83
C THR A 111 2.65 3.33 15.71
N GLY A 112 3.89 3.45 15.23
CA GLY A 112 4.82 2.33 15.07
C GLY A 112 4.53 1.47 13.83
N LEU A 113 3.82 2.02 12.86
CA LEU A 113 3.62 1.42 11.56
C LEU A 113 4.70 1.96 10.60
N GLU A 114 5.73 1.15 10.37
CA GLU A 114 6.78 1.48 9.42
C GLU A 114 6.22 1.36 8.00
N ILE A 115 6.01 2.51 7.33
CA ILE A 115 5.45 2.56 5.98
C ILE A 115 6.49 2.99 4.96
N GLY A 116 6.53 2.28 3.82
CA GLY A 116 7.07 2.78 2.57
C GLY A 116 5.95 3.49 1.81
N SER A 117 6.01 4.82 1.70
CA SER A 117 4.94 5.60 1.08
C SER A 117 5.36 6.26 -0.21
N SER A 118 4.49 6.21 -1.21
CA SER A 118 4.59 7.02 -2.42
C SER A 118 3.29 7.80 -2.65
N VAL A 119 3.39 9.01 -3.18
CA VAL A 119 2.25 9.87 -3.51
C VAL A 119 2.32 10.14 -5.00
N ARG A 120 1.33 9.67 -5.75
CA ARG A 120 1.33 9.74 -7.23
C ARG A 120 -0.08 9.86 -7.78
N THR A 121 -0.18 10.53 -8.92
CA THR A 121 -1.37 10.48 -9.77
C THR A 121 -1.43 9.17 -10.57
N VAL A 122 -2.58 8.89 -11.20
CA VAL A 122 -2.71 7.74 -12.10
C VAL A 122 -1.69 7.82 -13.24
N ALA A 123 -1.57 8.98 -13.87
CA ALA A 123 -0.62 9.20 -14.98
C ALA A 123 0.84 8.98 -14.56
N GLU A 124 1.24 9.44 -13.36
CA GLU A 124 2.60 9.23 -12.83
C GLU A 124 2.87 7.74 -12.55
N CYS A 125 1.90 7.00 -11.99
CA CYS A 125 2.03 5.57 -11.79
C CYS A 125 2.27 4.82 -13.11
N LEU A 126 1.55 5.19 -14.17
CA LEU A 126 1.71 4.60 -15.50
C LEU A 126 3.07 4.93 -16.10
N ALA A 127 3.51 6.19 -16.01
CA ALA A 127 4.79 6.64 -16.55
C ALA A 127 5.98 5.94 -15.87
N GLU A 128 5.98 5.86 -14.53
CA GLU A 128 7.06 5.22 -13.80
C GLU A 128 7.12 3.69 -14.03
N SER A 129 5.95 3.04 -14.06
CA SER A 129 5.89 1.60 -14.32
C SER A 129 6.40 1.21 -15.71
N ALA A 130 6.39 2.12 -16.67
CA ALA A 130 6.96 1.88 -18.00
C ALA A 130 8.49 1.81 -17.99
N GLY A 131 9.15 2.46 -17.04
CA GLY A 131 10.61 2.54 -16.93
C GLY A 131 11.24 1.64 -15.86
N ASP A 132 10.47 1.16 -14.89
CA ASP A 132 10.96 0.41 -13.74
C ASP A 132 10.14 -0.86 -13.47
N VAL A 133 10.77 -2.02 -13.66
CA VAL A 133 10.17 -3.34 -13.45
C VAL A 133 9.78 -3.56 -11.98
N THR A 134 10.49 -2.96 -11.02
CA THR A 134 10.18 -3.07 -9.60
C THR A 134 8.87 -2.34 -9.28
N VAL A 135 8.72 -1.12 -9.80
CA VAL A 135 7.47 -0.35 -9.70
C VAL A 135 6.35 -1.11 -10.41
N GLN A 136 6.59 -1.63 -11.61
CA GLN A 136 5.63 -2.41 -12.36
C GLN A 136 5.11 -3.61 -11.55
N THR A 137 6.02 -4.42 -10.99
CA THR A 137 5.65 -5.59 -10.20
C THR A 137 4.87 -5.21 -8.94
N SER A 138 5.30 -4.16 -8.25
CA SER A 138 4.64 -3.66 -7.05
C SER A 138 3.19 -3.21 -7.32
N LEU A 139 2.95 -2.50 -8.43
CA LEU A 139 1.64 -2.01 -8.81
C LEU A 139 0.70 -3.11 -9.33
N LEU A 140 1.24 -4.20 -9.93
CA LEU A 140 0.44 -5.38 -10.32
C LEU A 140 -0.31 -6.00 -9.15
N GLU A 141 0.27 -5.94 -7.97
CA GLU A 141 -0.24 -6.54 -6.75
C GLU A 141 -1.01 -5.55 -5.88
N SER A 142 -1.49 -4.47 -6.49
CA SER A 142 -2.19 -3.39 -5.79
C SER A 142 -3.58 -3.81 -5.30
N ARG A 143 -3.93 -3.35 -4.09
CA ARG A 143 -5.21 -3.56 -3.43
C ARG A 143 -5.68 -2.29 -2.73
N LEU A 144 -6.95 -1.92 -2.92
CA LEU A 144 -7.54 -0.78 -2.20
C LEU A 144 -7.59 -1.06 -0.71
N VAL A 145 -7.04 -0.14 0.10
CA VAL A 145 -7.19 -0.14 1.56
C VAL A 145 -8.41 0.67 1.96
N CYS A 146 -8.51 1.92 1.49
CA CYS A 146 -9.65 2.82 1.69
C CYS A 146 -9.60 4.00 0.73
N GLY A 147 -10.61 4.88 0.79
CA GLY A 147 -10.74 6.05 -0.07
C GLY A 147 -11.53 5.78 -1.35
N ASN A 148 -11.23 6.48 -2.43
CA ASN A 148 -12.01 6.50 -3.66
C ASN A 148 -11.86 5.21 -4.49
N ALA A 149 -12.89 4.36 -4.44
CA ALA A 149 -12.90 3.10 -5.17
C ALA A 149 -12.96 3.30 -6.70
N ALA A 150 -13.61 4.37 -7.18
CA ALA A 150 -13.70 4.66 -8.62
C ALA A 150 -12.34 5.07 -9.18
N LEU A 151 -11.57 5.91 -8.47
CA LEU A 151 -10.21 6.27 -8.83
C LEU A 151 -9.30 5.03 -8.91
N PHE A 152 -9.40 4.15 -7.90
CA PHE A 152 -8.62 2.91 -7.89
C PHE A 152 -9.00 1.97 -9.04
N ALA A 153 -10.30 1.82 -9.35
CA ALA A 153 -10.75 1.01 -10.48
C ALA A 153 -10.27 1.57 -11.82
N GLU A 154 -10.26 2.90 -11.98
CA GLU A 154 -9.73 3.59 -13.15
C GLU A 154 -8.21 3.33 -13.29
N PHE A 155 -7.45 3.51 -12.21
CA PHE A 155 -6.03 3.17 -12.18
C PHE A 155 -5.78 1.72 -12.61
N GLN A 156 -6.49 0.75 -12.02
CA GLN A 156 -6.32 -0.67 -12.38
C GLN A 156 -6.64 -0.96 -13.84
N ARG A 157 -7.67 -0.32 -14.39
CA ARG A 157 -8.07 -0.47 -15.79
C ARG A 157 -6.97 0.02 -16.73
N GLN A 158 -6.47 1.23 -16.53
CA GLN A 158 -5.43 1.82 -17.36
C GLN A 158 -4.11 1.05 -17.23
N TYR A 159 -3.74 0.67 -16.01
CA TYR A 159 -2.53 -0.07 -15.73
C TYR A 159 -2.51 -1.45 -16.42
N ARG A 160 -3.64 -2.19 -16.37
CA ARG A 160 -3.76 -3.48 -17.08
C ARG A 160 -3.68 -3.31 -18.59
N ALA A 161 -4.32 -2.29 -19.15
CA ALA A 161 -4.26 -2.01 -20.58
C ALA A 161 -2.82 -1.75 -21.05
N GLN A 162 -2.05 -0.97 -20.28
CA GLN A 162 -0.64 -0.70 -20.56
C GLN A 162 0.20 -1.99 -20.48
N THR A 163 0.04 -2.79 -19.42
CA THR A 163 0.84 -3.99 -19.20
C THR A 163 0.62 -5.04 -20.30
N VAL A 164 -0.62 -5.23 -20.77
CA VAL A 164 -0.94 -6.14 -21.88
C VAL A 164 -0.27 -5.66 -23.18
N SER A 165 -0.24 -4.35 -23.44
CA SER A 165 0.41 -3.79 -24.63
C SER A 165 1.91 -4.07 -24.67
N TYR A 166 2.60 -4.03 -23.51
CA TYR A 166 4.05 -4.29 -23.41
C TYR A 166 4.41 -5.77 -23.59
N THR A 167 3.59 -6.72 -23.15
CA THR A 167 3.87 -8.16 -23.28
C THR A 167 3.81 -8.64 -24.72
N HIS A 168 3.11 -7.94 -25.61
CA HIS A 168 3.08 -8.26 -27.04
C HIS A 168 4.29 -7.72 -27.83
N LEU A 169 5.10 -6.81 -27.28
CA LEU A 169 6.22 -6.18 -27.98
C LEU A 169 7.59 -6.80 -27.68
N THR A 170 7.70 -7.73 -26.73
CA THR A 170 9.00 -8.23 -26.22
C THR A 170 9.23 -9.73 -26.46
N LEU A 171 8.62 -10.34 -27.45
CA LEU A 171 9.12 -11.62 -27.96
C LEU A 171 10.16 -11.33 -29.06
N PRO A 172 11.48 -11.44 -28.79
CA PRO A 172 12.42 -11.44 -29.89
C PRO A 172 12.21 -12.74 -30.67
N THR A 173 11.63 -12.62 -31.86
CA THR A 173 11.76 -13.65 -32.87
C THR A 173 13.21 -13.65 -33.35
N THR A 174 14.11 -14.33 -32.65
CA THR A 174 15.37 -14.75 -33.22
C THR A 174 15.09 -15.93 -34.15
N PRO A 175 15.20 -15.77 -35.48
CA PRO A 175 15.25 -16.93 -36.34
C PRO A 175 16.55 -17.69 -36.06
N TYR A 176 16.44 -18.92 -35.63
CA TYR A 176 17.53 -19.85 -35.68
C TYR A 176 17.89 -20.08 -37.16
N VAL A 177 19.06 -19.64 -37.57
CA VAL A 177 19.75 -20.05 -38.79
C VAL A 177 20.64 -21.25 -38.46
#